data_cd8fe21ed5720efb62554191217490d8
#
_entry.id   cd8fe21ed5720efb62554191217490d8
#
_cell.length_a   1.000
_cell.length_b   1.000
_cell.length_c   1.000
_cell.angle_alpha   90.00
_cell.angle_beta   90.00
_cell.angle_gamma   90.00
#
_symmetry.space_group_name_H-M   'P 1'
#
loop_
_entity.id
_entity.type
_entity.pdbx_description
1 polymer ?
#
loop_
_entity_poly.entity_id
_entity_poly.type
_entity_poly.pdbx_seq_one_letter_code
_entity_poly.pdbx_strand_id
1 'polypeptide(L)'
;MKNFIITVAAASLALLAGSAAAQAPNDAQIASIVVTANQVDIDAGKLAELKGSNAEVKAFGKQMVTDHSGVNKQAVALVTKLKVTPEDNATSKSLKAGGADNVKSLEKLSGAAFDKAYVDHEVVYHQAVLDAVDKTLIPSAQNAELKALLVAVRPAFVAHLEHAKMLQAKVAK
;
A
#
# COMPACT_ATOMS: atom_id res chain seq x y z
N MET A 1 11.92 38.72 -64.48
CA MET A 1 11.84 37.54 -63.64
C MET A 1 12.00 37.99 -62.17
N LYS A 2 10.91 38.02 -61.39
CA LYS A 2 10.92 38.51 -60.00
C LYS A 2 10.93 37.30 -59.08
N ASN A 3 12.04 37.07 -58.40
CA ASN A 3 12.15 35.98 -57.38
C ASN A 3 11.47 36.43 -56.09
N PHE A 4 10.37 35.73 -55.73
CA PHE A 4 9.68 35.86 -54.44
C PHE A 4 10.39 34.91 -53.44
N ILE A 5 11.07 35.44 -52.43
CA ILE A 5 11.60 34.66 -51.32
C ILE A 5 10.52 34.60 -50.25
N ILE A 6 9.96 33.40 -50.01
CA ILE A 6 9.01 33.14 -48.95
C ILE A 6 9.82 32.75 -47.70
N THR A 7 9.86 33.65 -46.72
CA THR A 7 10.46 33.36 -45.41
C THR A 7 9.45 32.62 -44.54
N VAL A 8 9.66 31.33 -44.32
CA VAL A 8 8.87 30.53 -43.39
C VAL A 8 9.39 30.76 -41.98
N ALA A 9 8.65 31.50 -41.17
CA ALA A 9 8.91 31.64 -39.74
C ALA A 9 8.45 30.37 -39.01
N ALA A 10 9.40 29.56 -38.58
CA ALA A 10 9.14 28.41 -37.71
C ALA A 10 8.90 28.91 -36.28
N ALA A 11 7.63 28.93 -35.86
CA ALA A 11 7.27 29.18 -34.47
C ALA A 11 7.52 27.89 -33.66
N SER A 12 8.63 27.85 -32.93
CA SER A 12 8.93 26.74 -31.99
C SER A 12 8.05 26.87 -30.75
N LEU A 13 6.96 26.08 -30.71
CA LEU A 13 6.14 25.90 -29.52
C LEU A 13 6.92 25.00 -28.56
N ALA A 14 7.65 25.60 -27.61
CA ALA A 14 8.25 24.88 -26.48
C ALA A 14 7.11 24.41 -25.57
N LEU A 15 6.69 23.13 -25.70
CA LEU A 15 5.88 22.46 -24.69
C LEU A 15 6.72 22.34 -23.42
N LEU A 16 6.51 23.24 -22.47
CA LEU A 16 6.89 23.05 -21.08
C LEU A 16 5.99 21.94 -20.52
N ALA A 17 6.35 20.68 -20.78
CA ALA A 17 5.84 19.55 -20.05
C ALA A 17 6.42 19.62 -18.63
N GLY A 18 5.81 20.44 -17.78
CA GLY A 18 6.07 20.41 -16.36
C GLY A 18 5.70 19.02 -15.84
N SER A 19 6.69 18.20 -15.52
CA SER A 19 6.50 17.01 -14.71
C SER A 19 5.89 17.48 -13.40
N ALA A 20 4.56 17.32 -13.23
CA ALA A 20 3.92 17.49 -11.95
C ALA A 20 4.54 16.42 -11.03
N ALA A 21 5.58 16.79 -10.30
CA ALA A 21 6.06 15.97 -9.20
C ALA A 21 4.84 15.72 -8.30
N ALA A 22 4.50 14.44 -8.09
CA ALA A 22 3.39 14.10 -7.23
C ALA A 22 3.62 14.76 -5.87
N GLN A 23 2.70 15.63 -5.47
CA GLN A 23 2.83 16.36 -4.21
C GLN A 23 2.85 15.35 -3.06
N ALA A 24 3.78 15.53 -2.12
CA ALA A 24 3.87 14.69 -0.93
C ALA A 24 2.52 14.72 -0.16
N PRO A 25 2.05 13.58 0.36
CA PRO A 25 0.76 13.51 1.02
C PRO A 25 0.77 14.33 2.33
N ASN A 26 -0.33 15.04 2.59
CA ASN A 26 -0.56 15.70 3.87
C ASN A 26 -1.03 14.68 4.94
N ASP A 27 -1.15 15.10 6.21
CA ASP A 27 -1.50 14.21 7.34
C ASP A 27 -2.87 13.54 7.16
N ALA A 28 -3.87 14.21 6.59
CA ALA A 28 -5.19 13.63 6.30
C ALA A 28 -5.10 12.53 5.22
N GLN A 29 -4.28 12.76 4.21
CA GLN A 29 -4.01 11.78 3.15
C GLN A 29 -3.17 10.62 3.66
N ILE A 30 -2.17 10.87 4.51
CA ILE A 30 -1.39 9.82 5.18
C ILE A 30 -2.31 8.92 6.01
N ALA A 31 -3.22 9.51 6.78
CA ALA A 31 -4.19 8.74 7.56
C ALA A 31 -5.07 7.84 6.69
N SER A 32 -5.56 8.34 5.55
CA SER A 32 -6.32 7.55 4.58
C SER A 32 -5.49 6.42 3.99
N ILE A 33 -4.22 6.68 3.62
CA ILE A 33 -3.31 5.64 3.11
C ILE A 33 -3.11 4.54 4.15
N VAL A 34 -2.82 4.91 5.40
CA VAL A 34 -2.56 3.94 6.49
C VAL A 34 -3.78 3.07 6.75
N VAL A 35 -4.96 3.66 6.93
CA VAL A 35 -6.19 2.90 7.18
C VAL A 35 -6.52 1.98 6.01
N THR A 36 -6.36 2.45 4.78
CA THR A 36 -6.62 1.64 3.58
C THR A 36 -5.63 0.50 3.43
N ALA A 37 -4.33 0.75 3.64
CA ALA A 37 -3.30 -0.28 3.56
C ALA A 37 -3.56 -1.41 4.57
N ASN A 38 -3.84 -1.07 5.83
CA ASN A 38 -4.20 -2.08 6.82
C ASN A 38 -5.48 -2.84 6.45
N GLN A 39 -6.49 -2.17 5.85
CA GLN A 39 -7.72 -2.85 5.45
C GLN A 39 -7.47 -3.89 4.35
N VAL A 40 -6.56 -3.61 3.41
CA VAL A 40 -6.16 -4.57 2.37
C VAL A 40 -5.60 -5.86 2.98
N ASP A 41 -4.71 -5.74 3.97
CA ASP A 41 -4.16 -6.91 4.68
C ASP A 41 -5.21 -7.65 5.50
N ILE A 42 -6.11 -6.92 6.17
CA ILE A 42 -7.21 -7.53 6.92
C ILE A 42 -8.10 -8.38 6.01
N ASP A 43 -8.43 -7.88 4.83
CA ASP A 43 -9.34 -8.57 3.91
C ASP A 43 -8.67 -9.80 3.27
N ALA A 44 -7.41 -9.69 2.85
CA ALA A 44 -6.63 -10.82 2.35
C ALA A 44 -6.36 -11.85 3.46
N GLY A 45 -6.02 -11.40 4.67
CA GLY A 45 -5.79 -12.26 5.84
C GLY A 45 -7.02 -13.07 6.26
N LYS A 46 -8.21 -12.47 6.27
CA LYS A 46 -9.48 -13.20 6.50
C LYS A 46 -9.68 -14.32 5.49
N LEU A 47 -9.39 -14.05 4.23
CA LEU A 47 -9.50 -15.04 3.18
C LEU A 47 -8.49 -16.17 3.37
N ALA A 48 -7.25 -15.85 3.78
CA ALA A 48 -6.22 -16.83 4.08
C ALA A 48 -6.57 -17.69 5.31
N GLU A 49 -7.13 -17.11 6.37
CA GLU A 49 -7.62 -17.85 7.54
C GLU A 49 -8.72 -18.84 7.14
N LEU A 50 -9.61 -18.45 6.23
CA LEU A 50 -10.73 -19.29 5.76
C LEU A 50 -10.28 -20.36 4.77
N LYS A 51 -9.53 -20.01 3.72
CA LYS A 51 -9.25 -20.84 2.54
C LYS A 51 -7.87 -21.49 2.53
N GLY A 52 -6.93 -21.03 3.32
CA GLY A 52 -5.58 -21.59 3.37
C GLY A 52 -5.63 -23.11 3.59
N SER A 53 -4.81 -23.85 2.90
CA SER A 53 -4.66 -25.31 3.08
C SER A 53 -3.53 -25.64 4.06
N ASN A 54 -2.49 -24.82 4.10
CA ASN A 54 -1.38 -24.92 5.04
C ASN A 54 -1.73 -24.23 6.37
N ALA A 55 -1.54 -24.94 7.48
CA ALA A 55 -1.85 -24.42 8.83
C ALA A 55 -1.04 -23.15 9.18
N GLU A 56 0.23 -23.06 8.73
CA GLU A 56 1.05 -21.86 8.96
C GLU A 56 0.54 -20.66 8.14
N VAL A 57 0.05 -20.89 6.92
CA VAL A 57 -0.58 -19.84 6.09
C VAL A 57 -1.86 -19.32 6.75
N LYS A 58 -2.71 -20.20 7.27
CA LYS A 58 -3.90 -19.81 8.05
C LYS A 58 -3.52 -18.99 9.29
N ALA A 59 -2.50 -19.43 10.03
CA ALA A 59 -2.04 -18.75 11.23
C ALA A 59 -1.49 -17.35 10.89
N PHE A 60 -0.76 -17.22 9.79
CA PHE A 60 -0.25 -15.95 9.30
C PHE A 60 -1.41 -15.02 8.87
N GLY A 61 -2.41 -15.52 8.14
CA GLY A 61 -3.60 -14.74 7.81
C GLY A 61 -4.32 -14.20 9.05
N LYS A 62 -4.51 -15.05 10.08
CA LYS A 62 -5.07 -14.63 11.37
C LYS A 62 -4.22 -13.56 12.06
N GLN A 63 -2.89 -13.70 12.03
CA GLN A 63 -1.97 -12.69 12.54
C GLN A 63 -2.17 -11.35 11.81
N MET A 64 -2.22 -11.34 10.47
CA MET A 64 -2.47 -10.11 9.69
C MET A 64 -3.78 -9.45 10.09
N VAL A 65 -4.87 -10.20 10.23
CA VAL A 65 -6.16 -9.66 10.71
C VAL A 65 -6.02 -9.00 12.07
N THR A 66 -5.35 -9.65 13.01
CA THR A 66 -5.21 -9.17 14.39
C THR A 66 -4.37 -7.89 14.45
N ASP A 67 -3.17 -7.94 13.88
CA ASP A 67 -2.18 -6.87 14.01
C ASP A 67 -2.63 -5.61 13.24
N HIS A 68 -3.07 -5.76 12.00
CA HIS A 68 -3.54 -4.64 11.17
C HIS A 68 -4.86 -4.03 11.68
N SER A 69 -5.75 -4.84 12.29
CA SER A 69 -6.93 -4.30 12.99
C SER A 69 -6.51 -3.46 14.22
N GLY A 70 -5.48 -3.89 14.92
CA GLY A 70 -4.89 -3.13 16.04
C GLY A 70 -4.33 -1.78 15.58
N VAL A 71 -3.58 -1.77 14.48
CA VAL A 71 -3.06 -0.53 13.88
C VAL A 71 -4.20 0.40 13.43
N ASN A 72 -5.23 -0.14 12.78
CA ASN A 72 -6.38 0.66 12.35
C ASN A 72 -7.13 1.29 13.54
N LYS A 73 -7.30 0.59 14.65
CA LYS A 73 -7.86 1.17 15.86
C LYS A 73 -7.03 2.35 16.38
N GLN A 74 -5.70 2.22 16.40
CA GLN A 74 -4.81 3.29 16.82
C GLN A 74 -4.88 4.49 15.86
N ALA A 75 -4.87 4.26 14.54
CA ALA A 75 -4.98 5.30 13.54
C ALA A 75 -6.30 6.06 13.66
N VAL A 76 -7.43 5.36 13.79
CA VAL A 76 -8.76 5.98 13.96
C VAL A 76 -8.84 6.77 15.26
N ALA A 77 -8.33 6.24 16.37
CA ALA A 77 -8.28 6.96 17.65
C ALA A 77 -7.45 8.25 17.53
N LEU A 78 -6.32 8.18 16.83
CA LEU A 78 -5.44 9.33 16.63
C LEU A 78 -6.12 10.42 15.79
N VAL A 79 -6.68 10.09 14.63
CA VAL A 79 -7.34 11.10 13.78
C VAL A 79 -8.56 11.71 14.47
N THR A 80 -9.27 10.94 15.30
CA THR A 80 -10.39 11.44 16.12
C THR A 80 -9.89 12.44 17.16
N LYS A 81 -8.82 12.12 17.89
CA LYS A 81 -8.16 13.00 18.86
C LYS A 81 -7.71 14.31 18.20
N LEU A 82 -7.08 14.20 17.04
CA LEU A 82 -6.55 15.35 16.28
C LEU A 82 -7.63 16.13 15.52
N LYS A 83 -8.88 15.65 15.51
CA LYS A 83 -9.99 16.20 14.71
C LYS A 83 -9.64 16.30 13.20
N VAL A 84 -8.87 15.34 12.71
CA VAL A 84 -8.51 15.21 11.30
C VAL A 84 -9.46 14.21 10.65
N THR A 85 -10.06 14.59 9.52
CA THR A 85 -10.83 13.66 8.68
C THR A 85 -9.90 13.08 7.63
N PRO A 86 -9.73 11.75 7.57
CA PRO A 86 -8.93 11.11 6.50
C PRO A 86 -9.44 11.53 5.12
N GLU A 87 -8.51 11.84 4.22
CA GLU A 87 -8.80 12.32 2.88
C GLU A 87 -8.24 11.35 1.83
N ASP A 88 -9.10 10.85 0.94
CA ASP A 88 -8.67 9.96 -0.14
C ASP A 88 -7.79 10.68 -1.15
N ASN A 89 -6.76 9.96 -1.61
CA ASN A 89 -5.85 10.41 -2.66
C ASN A 89 -5.60 9.30 -3.69
N ALA A 90 -4.74 9.57 -4.67
CA ALA A 90 -4.41 8.60 -5.71
C ALA A 90 -3.85 7.29 -5.11
N THR A 91 -3.01 7.37 -4.07
CA THR A 91 -2.39 6.22 -3.42
C THR A 91 -3.42 5.37 -2.67
N SER A 92 -4.28 5.98 -1.82
CA SER A 92 -5.31 5.23 -1.09
C SER A 92 -6.32 4.56 -2.04
N LYS A 93 -6.71 5.26 -3.12
CA LYS A 93 -7.59 4.70 -4.16
C LYS A 93 -6.95 3.52 -4.90
N SER A 94 -5.66 3.64 -5.25
CA SER A 94 -4.91 2.56 -5.90
C SER A 94 -4.76 1.34 -4.99
N LEU A 95 -4.44 1.54 -3.71
CA LEU A 95 -4.37 0.47 -2.70
C LEU A 95 -5.71 -0.26 -2.58
N LYS A 96 -6.81 0.47 -2.48
CA LYS A 96 -8.15 -0.10 -2.38
C LYS A 96 -8.50 -0.93 -3.62
N ALA A 97 -8.23 -0.42 -4.81
CA ALA A 97 -8.47 -1.14 -6.05
C ALA A 97 -7.60 -2.40 -6.17
N GLY A 98 -6.28 -2.28 -5.93
CA GLY A 98 -5.35 -3.39 -5.97
C GLY A 98 -5.68 -4.48 -4.94
N GLY A 99 -6.07 -4.10 -3.71
CA GLY A 99 -6.52 -5.04 -2.69
C GLY A 99 -7.77 -5.81 -3.10
N ALA A 100 -8.76 -5.12 -3.68
CA ALA A 100 -9.97 -5.76 -4.19
C ALA A 100 -9.66 -6.75 -5.33
N ASP A 101 -8.75 -6.39 -6.23
CA ASP A 101 -8.34 -7.27 -7.34
C ASP A 101 -7.53 -8.47 -6.84
N ASN A 102 -6.69 -8.29 -5.82
CA ASN A 102 -5.98 -9.38 -5.16
C ASN A 102 -6.96 -10.38 -4.53
N VAL A 103 -7.93 -9.91 -3.72
CA VAL A 103 -8.95 -10.77 -3.10
C VAL A 103 -9.72 -11.54 -4.17
N LYS A 104 -10.20 -10.88 -5.23
CA LYS A 104 -10.89 -11.55 -6.36
C LYS A 104 -10.03 -12.63 -7.04
N SER A 105 -8.73 -12.40 -7.11
CA SER A 105 -7.79 -13.37 -7.71
C SER A 105 -7.60 -14.56 -6.79
N LEU A 106 -7.43 -14.32 -5.50
CA LEU A 106 -7.28 -15.36 -4.47
C LEU A 106 -8.56 -16.19 -4.30
N GLU A 107 -9.75 -15.60 -4.43
CA GLU A 107 -11.03 -16.30 -4.36
C GLU A 107 -11.17 -17.44 -5.37
N LYS A 108 -10.52 -17.31 -6.53
CA LYS A 108 -10.53 -18.32 -7.61
C LYS A 108 -9.59 -19.49 -7.35
N LEU A 109 -8.72 -19.39 -6.35
CA LEU A 109 -7.71 -20.37 -6.02
C LEU A 109 -8.13 -21.22 -4.81
N SER A 110 -7.50 -22.38 -4.66
CA SER A 110 -7.64 -23.26 -3.51
C SER A 110 -6.37 -24.10 -3.29
N GLY A 111 -6.26 -24.74 -2.13
CA GLY A 111 -5.14 -25.62 -1.81
C GLY A 111 -3.79 -24.90 -1.90
N ALA A 112 -2.76 -25.62 -2.33
CA ALA A 112 -1.40 -25.09 -2.44
C ALA A 112 -1.28 -23.89 -3.40
N ALA A 113 -2.12 -23.79 -4.43
CA ALA A 113 -2.12 -22.65 -5.34
C ALA A 113 -2.61 -21.36 -4.65
N PHE A 114 -3.60 -21.48 -3.77
CA PHE A 114 -4.03 -20.38 -2.92
C PHE A 114 -2.92 -19.95 -1.95
N ASP A 115 -2.36 -20.91 -1.21
CA ASP A 115 -1.33 -20.64 -0.21
C ASP A 115 -0.14 -19.92 -0.82
N LYS A 116 0.33 -20.41 -1.96
CA LYS A 116 1.44 -19.78 -2.70
C LYS A 116 1.10 -18.35 -3.14
N ALA A 117 -0.05 -18.16 -3.77
CA ALA A 117 -0.44 -16.85 -4.31
C ALA A 117 -0.64 -15.82 -3.19
N TYR A 118 -1.24 -16.21 -2.06
CA TYR A 118 -1.39 -15.36 -0.89
C TYR A 118 -0.03 -14.93 -0.34
N VAL A 119 0.85 -15.89 -0.06
CA VAL A 119 2.16 -15.59 0.54
C VAL A 119 3.06 -14.78 -0.40
N ASP A 120 3.04 -15.07 -1.70
CA ASP A 120 3.77 -14.28 -2.70
C ASP A 120 3.30 -12.81 -2.71
N HIS A 121 1.98 -12.59 -2.63
CA HIS A 121 1.43 -11.25 -2.53
C HIS A 121 1.87 -10.55 -1.24
N GLU A 122 1.83 -11.22 -0.10
CA GLU A 122 2.22 -10.65 1.19
C GLU A 122 3.68 -10.17 1.21
N VAL A 123 4.60 -10.93 0.60
CA VAL A 123 6.01 -10.51 0.45
C VAL A 123 6.12 -9.21 -0.35
N VAL A 124 5.47 -9.15 -1.50
CA VAL A 124 5.53 -7.97 -2.39
C VAL A 124 4.84 -6.77 -1.72
N TYR A 125 3.69 -7.00 -1.10
CA TYR A 125 2.89 -5.97 -0.48
C TYR A 125 3.58 -5.34 0.72
N HIS A 126 4.06 -6.13 1.66
CA HIS A 126 4.77 -5.62 2.84
C HIS A 126 6.07 -4.89 2.48
N GLN A 127 6.81 -5.36 1.46
CA GLN A 127 7.98 -4.62 0.97
C GLN A 127 7.57 -3.24 0.43
N ALA A 128 6.51 -3.18 -0.37
CA ALA A 128 6.03 -1.91 -0.93
C ALA A 128 5.50 -0.95 0.16
N VAL A 129 4.80 -1.50 1.17
CA VAL A 129 4.32 -0.72 2.33
C VAL A 129 5.49 -0.15 3.12
N LEU A 130 6.52 -0.95 3.43
CA LEU A 130 7.72 -0.48 4.14
C LEU A 130 8.44 0.61 3.36
N ASP A 131 8.60 0.44 2.05
CA ASP A 131 9.19 1.45 1.18
C ASP A 131 8.40 2.76 1.20
N ALA A 132 7.06 2.69 1.18
CA ALA A 132 6.21 3.86 1.27
C ALA A 132 6.30 4.54 2.66
N VAL A 133 6.30 3.74 3.75
CA VAL A 133 6.45 4.24 5.12
C VAL A 133 7.77 5.00 5.27
N ASP A 134 8.88 4.41 4.84
CA ASP A 134 10.22 4.96 5.04
C ASP A 134 10.53 6.15 4.11
N LYS A 135 10.14 6.06 2.84
CA LYS A 135 10.52 7.03 1.80
C LYS A 135 9.53 8.16 1.64
N THR A 136 8.27 7.96 2.08
CA THR A 136 7.18 8.92 1.81
C THR A 136 6.42 9.31 3.08
N LEU A 137 5.83 8.34 3.81
CA LEU A 137 4.86 8.70 4.85
C LEU A 137 5.53 9.32 6.07
N ILE A 138 6.59 8.71 6.61
CA ILE A 138 7.34 9.27 7.76
C ILE A 138 7.97 10.64 7.41
N PRO A 139 8.65 10.82 6.26
CA PRO A 139 9.19 12.13 5.89
C PRO A 139 8.13 13.21 5.70
N SER A 140 6.94 12.86 5.19
CA SER A 140 5.87 13.82 4.87
C SER A 140 4.99 14.17 6.07
N ALA A 141 4.93 13.31 7.10
CA ALA A 141 4.08 13.53 8.27
C ALA A 141 4.51 14.79 9.04
N GLN A 142 3.60 15.77 9.13
CA GLN A 142 3.80 17.02 9.85
C GLN A 142 3.39 16.92 11.32
N ASN A 143 2.33 16.16 11.62
CA ASN A 143 1.88 15.92 12.98
C ASN A 143 2.82 14.94 13.67
N ALA A 144 3.37 15.33 14.83
CA ALA A 144 4.35 14.52 15.56
C ALA A 144 3.76 13.19 16.08
N GLU A 145 2.47 13.14 16.45
CA GLU A 145 1.83 11.93 16.93
C GLU A 145 1.56 10.94 15.77
N LEU A 146 1.19 11.45 14.59
CA LEU A 146 1.06 10.63 13.39
C LEU A 146 2.40 10.04 12.96
N LYS A 147 3.45 10.87 12.96
CA LYS A 147 4.82 10.40 12.70
C LYS A 147 5.25 9.34 13.70
N ALA A 148 4.99 9.56 14.99
CA ALA A 148 5.32 8.60 16.04
C ALA A 148 4.57 7.27 15.87
N LEU A 149 3.29 7.30 15.47
CA LEU A 149 2.52 6.09 15.15
C LEU A 149 3.17 5.31 14.00
N LEU A 150 3.52 5.98 12.89
CA LEU A 150 4.17 5.34 11.74
C LEU A 150 5.49 4.67 12.14
N VAL A 151 6.32 5.35 12.94
CA VAL A 151 7.58 4.81 13.46
C VAL A 151 7.33 3.61 14.37
N ALA A 152 6.32 3.68 15.24
CA ALA A 152 6.01 2.62 16.20
C ALA A 152 5.50 1.33 15.55
N VAL A 153 4.72 1.42 14.46
CA VAL A 153 4.18 0.22 13.78
C VAL A 153 5.16 -0.41 12.80
N ARG A 154 6.15 0.33 12.31
CA ARG A 154 7.12 -0.13 11.32
C ARG A 154 7.82 -1.46 11.68
N PRO A 155 8.31 -1.69 12.92
CA PRO A 155 8.93 -2.97 13.28
C PRO A 155 8.02 -4.19 13.10
N ALA A 156 6.71 -4.04 13.34
CA ALA A 156 5.75 -5.12 13.11
C ALA A 156 5.66 -5.46 11.62
N PHE A 157 5.62 -4.46 10.73
CA PHE A 157 5.60 -4.68 9.28
C PHE A 157 6.89 -5.35 8.76
N VAL A 158 8.04 -5.04 9.35
CA VAL A 158 9.30 -5.76 9.06
C VAL A 158 9.17 -7.23 9.48
N ALA A 159 8.64 -7.50 10.66
CA ALA A 159 8.45 -8.87 11.15
C ALA A 159 7.46 -9.66 10.26
N HIS A 160 6.38 -9.01 9.78
CA HIS A 160 5.44 -9.62 8.84
C HIS A 160 6.11 -9.98 7.51
N LEU A 161 6.91 -9.06 6.95
CA LEU A 161 7.66 -9.32 5.71
C LEU A 161 8.61 -10.53 5.85
N GLU A 162 9.37 -10.58 6.93
CA GLU A 162 10.30 -11.70 7.15
C GLU A 162 9.55 -13.02 7.38
N HIS A 163 8.43 -13.00 8.10
CA HIS A 163 7.58 -14.17 8.26
C HIS A 163 6.98 -14.62 6.91
N ALA A 164 6.49 -13.70 6.09
CA ALA A 164 5.99 -14.00 4.75
C ALA A 164 7.07 -14.65 3.87
N LYS A 165 8.32 -14.14 3.89
CA LYS A 165 9.46 -14.75 3.17
C LYS A 165 9.77 -16.17 3.64
N MET A 166 9.72 -16.42 4.95
CA MET A 166 9.91 -17.77 5.49
C MET A 166 8.81 -18.73 5.01
N LEU A 167 7.55 -18.28 5.00
CA LEU A 167 6.43 -19.06 4.48
C LEU A 167 6.56 -19.28 2.98
N GLN A 168 6.99 -18.28 2.22
CA GLN A 168 7.20 -18.38 0.77
C GLN A 168 8.17 -19.51 0.43
N ALA A 169 9.28 -19.64 1.16
CA ALA A 169 10.24 -20.73 0.95
C ALA A 169 9.66 -22.12 1.28
N LYS A 170 8.62 -22.20 2.14
CA LYS A 170 7.94 -23.46 2.49
C LYS A 170 6.87 -23.85 1.47
N VAL A 171 6.05 -22.88 1.01
CA VAL A 171 4.95 -23.15 0.08
C VAL A 171 5.38 -23.24 -1.39
N ALA A 172 6.64 -22.91 -1.71
CA ALA A 172 7.22 -23.07 -3.04
C ALA A 172 7.59 -24.51 -3.37
N LYS A 173 7.57 -25.43 -2.40
CA LYS A 173 7.90 -26.85 -2.54
C LYS A 173 6.65 -27.66 -2.88
#